data_c4c1c42c31c93024a9462b1936acfbd9
#
_entry.id   c4c1c42c31c93024a9462b1936acfbd9
#
_cell.length_a   1.000
_cell.length_b   1.000
_cell.length_c   1.000
_cell.angle_alpha   90.00
_cell.angle_beta   90.00
_cell.angle_gamma   90.00
#
_symmetry.space_group_name_H-M   'P 1'
#
loop_
_entity.id
_entity.type
_entity.pdbx_description
1 polymer ?
#
loop_
_entity_poly.entity_id
_entity_poly.type
_entity_poly.pdbx_seq_one_letter_code
_entity_poly.pdbx_strand_id
1 'polypeptide(L)'
;MSSKSGKKDAKRVLERKFRGVTLPTAGHKAIRRVKRAGHEPAIHGTKLWRSSFLIIDYLHKNPPATANNVLDAGCGWGITGIWCAKKLQSSVVSLDADPAVFPYLDAVAALNGVTTEHSVKRFEQLKKKDLAAFDLLVAADVCFWDELVKPVGKMIDRALDAGVSQIIIADPERPTFHEMAEKTIARHGGELIQCRITGKIKATGALLVINNH
;
A
#
# COMPACT_ATOMS: atom_id res chain seq x y z
N MET A 1 -27.26 45.50 19.52
CA MET A 1 -26.94 45.10 18.14
C MET A 1 -25.88 44.02 18.20
N SER A 2 -26.28 42.76 18.06
CA SER A 2 -25.39 41.61 18.20
C SER A 2 -25.02 41.14 16.79
N SER A 3 -23.75 41.29 16.40
CA SER A 3 -23.23 40.84 15.13
C SER A 3 -23.02 39.32 15.18
N LYS A 4 -23.87 38.55 14.51
CA LYS A 4 -23.66 37.15 14.22
C LYS A 4 -22.50 37.04 13.22
N SER A 5 -21.30 36.66 13.68
CA SER A 5 -20.18 36.29 12.81
C SER A 5 -20.55 35.00 12.10
N GLY A 6 -20.77 35.10 10.78
CA GLY A 6 -21.01 33.96 9.91
C GLY A 6 -19.77 33.08 9.84
N LYS A 7 -19.80 31.91 10.47
CA LYS A 7 -18.83 30.82 10.18
C LYS A 7 -19.03 30.45 8.71
N LYS A 8 -18.07 30.82 7.85
CA LYS A 8 -17.98 30.28 6.48
C LYS A 8 -17.83 28.76 6.60
N ASP A 9 -18.84 28.01 6.16
CA ASP A 9 -18.78 26.56 6.01
C ASP A 9 -17.63 26.22 5.05
N ALA A 10 -16.50 25.81 5.62
CA ALA A 10 -15.38 25.30 4.84
C ALA A 10 -15.85 24.03 4.13
N LYS A 11 -16.05 24.11 2.82
CA LYS A 11 -16.49 23.00 1.96
C LYS A 11 -15.59 21.79 2.25
N ARG A 12 -16.14 20.76 2.87
CA ARG A 12 -15.38 19.57 3.30
C ARG A 12 -14.79 18.89 2.09
N VAL A 13 -13.46 18.81 2.00
CA VAL A 13 -12.77 18.11 0.92
C VAL A 13 -13.03 16.61 1.07
N LEU A 14 -13.76 16.03 0.13
CA LEU A 14 -14.14 14.61 0.14
C LEU A 14 -13.16 13.73 -0.64
N GLU A 15 -12.43 14.32 -1.58
CA GLU A 15 -11.46 13.64 -2.44
C GLU A 15 -10.18 14.47 -2.58
N ARG A 16 -9.07 13.79 -2.77
CA ARG A 16 -7.79 14.38 -3.18
C ARG A 16 -7.26 13.59 -4.37
N LYS A 17 -6.34 14.18 -5.12
CA LYS A 17 -5.61 13.48 -6.20
C LYS A 17 -4.14 13.40 -5.87
N PHE A 18 -3.53 12.26 -6.18
CA PHE A 18 -2.10 12.04 -6.03
C PHE A 18 -1.58 11.14 -7.16
N ARG A 19 -0.58 11.60 -7.91
CA ARG A 19 0.04 10.85 -9.02
C ARG A 19 -0.97 10.15 -9.95
N GLY A 20 -2.11 10.80 -10.21
CA GLY A 20 -3.15 10.32 -11.13
C GLY A 20 -4.19 9.39 -10.53
N VAL A 21 -4.15 9.11 -9.22
CA VAL A 21 -5.21 8.39 -8.50
C VAL A 21 -6.03 9.31 -7.63
N THR A 22 -7.31 8.97 -7.48
CA THR A 22 -8.27 9.63 -6.60
C THR A 22 -8.25 8.98 -5.23
N LEU A 23 -8.09 9.78 -4.20
CA LEU A 23 -8.00 9.39 -2.80
C LEU A 23 -9.24 9.87 -2.05
N PRO A 24 -10.20 8.99 -1.72
CA PRO A 24 -11.35 9.37 -0.93
C PRO A 24 -10.94 9.64 0.53
N THR A 25 -11.59 10.61 1.16
CA THR A 25 -11.52 10.76 2.62
C THR A 25 -12.53 9.82 3.29
N ALA A 26 -12.40 9.62 4.60
CA ALA A 26 -13.39 8.85 5.38
C ALA A 26 -14.81 9.41 5.29
N GLY A 27 -14.97 10.68 4.93
CA GLY A 27 -16.26 11.34 4.70
C GLY A 27 -16.84 11.15 3.31
N HIS A 28 -16.12 10.53 2.38
CA HIS A 28 -16.60 10.29 1.02
C HIS A 28 -17.79 9.33 1.01
N LYS A 29 -18.77 9.56 0.13
CA LYS A 29 -20.03 8.78 0.06
C LYS A 29 -19.78 7.29 -0.13
N ALA A 30 -18.82 6.90 -0.97
CA ALA A 30 -18.47 5.50 -1.20
C ALA A 30 -17.94 4.83 0.07
N ILE A 31 -17.01 5.46 0.79
CA ILE A 31 -16.44 4.95 2.05
C ILE A 31 -17.52 4.86 3.15
N ARG A 32 -18.36 5.90 3.28
CA ARG A 32 -19.48 5.88 4.24
C ARG A 32 -20.49 4.77 3.96
N ARG A 33 -20.72 4.43 2.67
CA ARG A 33 -21.60 3.32 2.28
C ARG A 33 -21.03 1.98 2.77
N VAL A 34 -19.75 1.71 2.55
CA VAL A 34 -19.06 0.50 3.03
C VAL A 34 -19.14 0.40 4.55
N LYS A 35 -18.83 1.49 5.27
CA LYS A 35 -18.92 1.52 6.72
C LYS A 35 -20.32 1.25 7.24
N ARG A 36 -21.37 1.81 6.61
CA ARG A 36 -22.77 1.57 7.00
C ARG A 36 -23.23 0.14 6.74
N ALA A 37 -22.60 -0.58 5.80
CA ALA A 37 -22.85 -1.99 5.53
C ALA A 37 -22.22 -2.93 6.58
N GLY A 38 -21.58 -2.38 7.64
CA GLY A 38 -21.03 -3.17 8.75
C GLY A 38 -19.64 -3.74 8.51
N HIS A 39 -18.94 -3.31 7.46
CA HIS A 39 -17.54 -3.73 7.24
C HIS A 39 -16.61 -2.96 8.17
N GLU A 40 -16.12 -3.64 9.20
CA GLU A 40 -15.22 -3.07 10.22
C GLU A 40 -13.90 -3.87 10.24
N PRO A 41 -12.85 -3.37 9.54
CA PRO A 41 -11.54 -4.00 9.57
C PRO A 41 -10.98 -4.07 10.99
N ALA A 42 -10.56 -5.27 11.40
CA ALA A 42 -10.02 -5.54 12.72
C ALA A 42 -8.51 -5.22 12.82
N ILE A 43 -7.79 -5.32 11.69
CA ILE A 43 -6.34 -5.17 11.62
C ILE A 43 -6.00 -3.89 10.85
N HIS A 44 -6.01 -2.74 11.51
CA HIS A 44 -5.54 -1.45 10.97
C HIS A 44 -6.04 -1.02 9.57
N GLY A 45 -6.97 -1.74 8.93
CA GLY A 45 -7.53 -1.48 7.61
C GLY A 45 -8.56 -0.32 7.55
N THR A 46 -8.45 0.69 8.43
CA THR A 46 -9.50 1.72 8.61
C THR A 46 -9.27 3.02 7.84
N LYS A 47 -8.15 3.14 7.12
CA LYS A 47 -7.75 4.38 6.41
C LYS A 47 -6.73 4.09 5.30
N LEU A 48 -6.50 5.09 4.43
CA LEU A 48 -5.32 5.12 3.55
C LEU A 48 -4.08 5.46 4.39
N TRP A 49 -3.08 4.60 4.34
CA TRP A 49 -1.82 4.77 5.03
C TRP A 49 -0.84 5.61 4.21
N ARG A 50 -0.02 6.42 4.90
CA ARG A 50 0.84 7.40 4.20
C ARG A 50 2.03 6.77 3.51
N SER A 51 2.53 5.64 3.99
CA SER A 51 3.64 4.93 3.38
C SER A 51 3.31 4.43 1.97
N SER A 52 2.04 4.15 1.66
CA SER A 52 1.59 3.86 0.30
C SER A 52 1.94 4.97 -0.69
N PHE A 53 1.91 6.24 -0.25
CA PHE A 53 2.25 7.36 -1.13
C PHE A 53 3.75 7.43 -1.43
N LEU A 54 4.62 6.93 -0.53
CA LEU A 54 6.06 6.85 -0.77
C LEU A 54 6.35 5.86 -1.91
N ILE A 55 5.71 4.68 -1.89
CA ILE A 55 5.84 3.69 -2.98
C ILE A 55 5.33 4.28 -4.30
N ILE A 56 4.16 4.88 -4.30
CA ILE A 56 3.56 5.49 -5.49
C ILE A 56 4.46 6.60 -6.06
N ASP A 57 5.04 7.46 -5.21
CA ASP A 57 5.93 8.53 -5.66
C ASP A 57 7.24 7.98 -6.22
N TYR A 58 7.78 6.93 -5.60
CA TYR A 58 8.96 6.23 -6.07
C TYR A 58 8.73 5.57 -7.44
N LEU A 59 7.71 4.75 -7.58
CA LEU A 59 7.35 4.08 -8.85
C LEU A 59 7.01 5.07 -9.96
N HIS A 60 6.42 6.22 -9.62
CA HIS A 60 6.14 7.27 -10.59
C HIS A 60 7.42 7.90 -11.16
N LYS A 61 8.48 8.01 -10.35
CA LYS A 61 9.78 8.58 -10.75
C LYS A 61 10.71 7.52 -11.35
N ASN A 62 10.58 6.29 -10.90
CA ASN A 62 11.41 5.14 -11.26
C ASN A 62 10.50 3.97 -11.67
N PRO A 63 9.88 4.04 -12.85
CA PRO A 63 9.01 2.95 -13.30
C PRO A 63 9.83 1.67 -13.46
N PRO A 64 9.33 0.52 -12.96
CA PRO A 64 10.02 -0.75 -13.11
C PRO A 64 10.09 -1.18 -14.57
N ALA A 65 11.12 -1.95 -14.93
CA ALA A 65 11.29 -2.48 -16.29
C ALA A 65 10.13 -3.43 -16.67
N THR A 66 9.65 -4.22 -15.69
CA THR A 66 8.49 -5.10 -15.81
C THR A 66 7.62 -4.97 -14.58
N ALA A 67 6.31 -4.84 -14.77
CA ALA A 67 5.32 -4.86 -13.70
C ALA A 67 3.97 -5.31 -14.26
N ASN A 68 3.97 -6.41 -15.05
CA ASN A 68 2.74 -6.96 -15.60
C ASN A 68 1.85 -7.53 -14.51
N ASN A 69 2.47 -8.22 -13.54
CA ASN A 69 1.79 -8.84 -12.41
C ASN A 69 2.34 -8.31 -11.09
N VAL A 70 1.48 -7.69 -10.30
CA VAL A 70 1.85 -7.02 -9.05
C VAL A 70 1.13 -7.66 -7.87
N LEU A 71 1.87 -7.94 -6.81
CA LEU A 71 1.33 -8.31 -5.51
C LEU A 71 1.36 -7.08 -4.59
N ASP A 72 0.19 -6.59 -4.15
CA ASP A 72 0.05 -5.58 -3.10
C ASP A 72 -0.22 -6.31 -1.77
N ALA A 73 0.84 -6.52 -0.98
CA ALA A 73 0.82 -7.35 0.22
C ALA A 73 0.52 -6.52 1.48
N GLY A 74 -0.56 -6.87 2.20
CA GLY A 74 -1.10 -6.04 3.28
C GLY A 74 -1.77 -4.79 2.70
N CYS A 75 -2.60 -5.00 1.68
CA CYS A 75 -3.09 -3.93 0.81
C CYS A 75 -3.99 -2.90 1.51
N GLY A 76 -4.68 -3.26 2.60
CA GLY A 76 -5.67 -2.39 3.23
C GLY A 76 -6.70 -1.88 2.21
N TRP A 77 -6.79 -0.56 2.00
CA TRP A 77 -7.66 0.04 0.97
C TRP A 77 -7.05 0.01 -0.44
N GLY A 78 -5.94 -0.67 -0.65
CA GLY A 78 -5.36 -1.04 -1.93
C GLY A 78 -4.82 0.09 -2.79
N ILE A 79 -4.52 1.26 -2.25
CA ILE A 79 -4.18 2.43 -3.09
C ILE A 79 -2.90 2.24 -3.90
N THR A 80 -1.93 1.45 -3.39
CA THR A 80 -0.69 1.14 -4.11
C THR A 80 -0.98 0.24 -5.31
N GLY A 81 -1.68 -0.87 -5.10
CA GLY A 81 -2.11 -1.77 -6.16
C GLY A 81 -3.02 -1.08 -7.19
N ILE A 82 -3.98 -0.26 -6.73
CA ILE A 82 -4.84 0.56 -7.60
C ILE A 82 -4.02 1.50 -8.48
N TRP A 83 -2.96 2.11 -7.94
CA TRP A 83 -2.06 2.94 -8.72
C TRP A 83 -1.30 2.11 -9.78
N CYS A 84 -0.79 0.94 -9.42
CA CYS A 84 -0.14 0.02 -10.35
C CYS A 84 -1.09 -0.41 -11.47
N ALA A 85 -2.30 -0.84 -11.14
CA ALA A 85 -3.32 -1.21 -12.13
C ALA A 85 -3.63 -0.06 -13.10
N LYS A 86 -3.73 1.18 -12.57
CA LYS A 86 -4.10 2.35 -13.38
C LYS A 86 -2.97 2.94 -14.20
N LYS A 87 -1.75 2.96 -13.66
CA LYS A 87 -0.62 3.69 -14.24
C LYS A 87 0.38 2.80 -14.95
N LEU A 88 0.57 1.59 -14.46
CA LEU A 88 1.44 0.59 -15.08
C LEU A 88 0.64 -0.41 -15.95
N GLN A 89 -0.69 -0.35 -15.88
CA GLN A 89 -1.60 -1.30 -16.56
C GLN A 89 -1.38 -2.76 -16.09
N SER A 90 -0.97 -2.91 -14.84
CA SER A 90 -0.66 -4.19 -14.21
C SER A 90 -1.91 -4.99 -13.88
N SER A 91 -1.84 -6.31 -13.98
CA SER A 91 -2.71 -7.23 -13.24
C SER A 91 -2.30 -7.22 -11.79
N VAL A 92 -3.23 -6.94 -10.88
CA VAL A 92 -2.89 -6.76 -9.45
C VAL A 92 -3.66 -7.74 -8.59
N VAL A 93 -2.94 -8.47 -7.76
CA VAL A 93 -3.50 -9.22 -6.63
C VAL A 93 -3.31 -8.40 -5.36
N SER A 94 -4.41 -8.01 -4.75
CA SER A 94 -4.46 -7.31 -3.47
C SER A 94 -4.64 -8.34 -2.36
N LEU A 95 -3.62 -8.49 -1.51
CA LEU A 95 -3.58 -9.48 -0.44
C LEU A 95 -3.69 -8.82 0.92
N ASP A 96 -4.60 -9.31 1.74
CA ASP A 96 -4.71 -8.92 3.15
C ASP A 96 -5.16 -10.11 4.01
N ALA A 97 -4.81 -10.09 5.29
CA ALA A 97 -5.28 -11.10 6.24
C ALA A 97 -6.72 -10.84 6.69
N ASP A 98 -7.17 -9.59 6.59
CA ASP A 98 -8.50 -9.15 7.01
C ASP A 98 -9.41 -8.91 5.79
N PRO A 99 -10.37 -9.82 5.49
CA PRO A 99 -11.26 -9.66 4.35
C PRO A 99 -12.16 -8.42 4.43
N ALA A 100 -12.34 -7.83 5.61
CA ALA A 100 -13.16 -6.63 5.79
C ALA A 100 -12.57 -5.38 5.13
N VAL A 101 -11.31 -5.42 4.68
CA VAL A 101 -10.68 -4.31 3.92
C VAL A 101 -11.15 -4.25 2.47
N PHE A 102 -11.49 -5.39 1.85
CA PHE A 102 -11.77 -5.46 0.42
C PHE A 102 -12.97 -4.63 -0.05
N PRO A 103 -14.09 -4.51 0.69
CA PRO A 103 -15.17 -3.59 0.29
C PRO A 103 -14.73 -2.11 0.23
N TYR A 104 -13.75 -1.71 1.04
CA TYR A 104 -13.14 -0.37 0.95
C TYR A 104 -12.22 -0.27 -0.26
N LEU A 105 -11.41 -1.30 -0.51
CA LEU A 105 -10.56 -1.39 -1.70
C LEU A 105 -11.40 -1.27 -2.96
N ASP A 106 -12.49 -2.04 -3.08
CA ASP A 106 -13.41 -2.00 -4.23
C ASP A 106 -14.01 -0.60 -4.44
N ALA A 107 -14.40 0.06 -3.34
CA ALA A 107 -14.91 1.41 -3.41
C ALA A 107 -13.85 2.41 -3.92
N VAL A 108 -12.58 2.24 -3.52
CA VAL A 108 -11.47 3.07 -4.00
C VAL A 108 -11.09 2.73 -5.44
N ALA A 109 -11.06 1.43 -5.80
CA ALA A 109 -10.78 0.95 -7.15
C ALA A 109 -11.82 1.46 -8.16
N ALA A 110 -13.11 1.38 -7.83
CA ALA A 110 -14.20 1.92 -8.64
C ALA A 110 -14.09 3.43 -8.89
N LEU A 111 -13.66 4.22 -7.87
CA LEU A 111 -13.39 5.66 -8.03
C LEU A 111 -12.23 5.94 -8.99
N ASN A 112 -11.37 4.96 -9.19
CA ASN A 112 -10.21 5.06 -10.06
C ASN A 112 -10.39 4.38 -11.41
N GLY A 113 -11.52 3.70 -11.64
CA GLY A 113 -11.85 3.01 -12.88
C GLY A 113 -10.99 1.78 -13.15
N VAL A 114 -10.59 1.06 -12.09
CA VAL A 114 -9.82 -0.19 -12.14
C VAL A 114 -10.42 -1.25 -11.23
N THR A 115 -9.97 -2.49 -11.39
CA THR A 115 -10.27 -3.63 -10.52
C THR A 115 -8.96 -4.31 -10.11
N THR A 116 -8.97 -5.00 -8.99
CA THR A 116 -7.88 -5.87 -8.55
C THR A 116 -8.46 -7.21 -8.07
N GLU A 117 -7.67 -8.26 -8.12
CA GLU A 117 -8.04 -9.55 -7.58
C GLU A 117 -7.78 -9.58 -6.07
N HIS A 118 -8.65 -10.25 -5.30
CA HIS A 118 -8.52 -10.33 -3.85
C HIS A 118 -7.90 -11.66 -3.42
N SER A 119 -7.02 -11.61 -2.42
CA SER A 119 -6.44 -12.79 -1.79
C SER A 119 -6.45 -12.65 -0.27
N VAL A 120 -7.23 -13.51 0.42
CA VAL A 120 -7.26 -13.55 1.90
C VAL A 120 -6.18 -14.51 2.35
N LYS A 121 -5.01 -13.98 2.71
CA LYS A 121 -3.89 -14.78 3.23
C LYS A 121 -3.04 -13.93 4.18
N ARG A 122 -2.41 -14.59 5.16
CA ARG A 122 -1.29 -14.04 5.93
C ARG A 122 0.03 -14.22 5.16
N PHE A 123 1.05 -13.44 5.47
CA PHE A 123 2.36 -13.52 4.81
C PHE A 123 2.99 -14.93 4.90
N GLU A 124 2.77 -15.64 6.00
CA GLU A 124 3.29 -16.98 6.22
C GLU A 124 2.65 -18.03 5.29
N GLN A 125 1.46 -17.79 4.82
CA GLN A 125 0.72 -18.69 3.93
C GLN A 125 1.14 -18.56 2.46
N LEU A 126 1.87 -17.48 2.10
CA LEU A 126 2.41 -17.31 0.76
C LEU A 126 3.57 -18.30 0.53
N LYS A 127 3.39 -19.22 -0.39
CA LYS A 127 4.41 -20.19 -0.80
C LYS A 127 5.18 -19.64 -2.01
N LYS A 128 6.38 -20.17 -2.25
CA LYS A 128 7.19 -19.83 -3.44
C LYS A 128 6.39 -19.90 -4.74
N LYS A 129 5.60 -20.96 -4.93
CA LYS A 129 4.75 -21.12 -6.13
C LYS A 129 3.68 -20.05 -6.30
N ASP A 130 3.16 -19.48 -5.19
CA ASP A 130 2.16 -18.41 -5.22
C ASP A 130 2.82 -17.08 -5.63
N LEU A 131 4.10 -16.90 -5.34
CA LEU A 131 4.89 -15.69 -5.59
C LEU A 131 5.51 -15.66 -6.97
N ALA A 132 5.74 -16.81 -7.60
CA ALA A 132 6.41 -16.95 -8.90
C ALA A 132 5.64 -16.30 -10.08
N ALA A 133 4.37 -15.94 -9.87
CA ALA A 133 3.56 -15.27 -10.88
C ALA A 133 3.77 -13.75 -10.92
N PHE A 134 4.48 -13.16 -9.96
CA PHE A 134 4.60 -11.70 -9.82
C PHE A 134 5.96 -11.18 -10.27
N ASP A 135 5.95 -10.02 -10.93
CA ASP A 135 7.15 -9.27 -11.29
C ASP A 135 7.55 -8.27 -10.19
N LEU A 136 6.53 -7.69 -9.53
CA LEU A 136 6.69 -6.66 -8.51
C LEU A 136 5.89 -7.02 -7.26
N LEU A 137 6.54 -6.94 -6.09
CA LEU A 137 5.88 -7.00 -4.78
C LEU A 137 5.98 -5.63 -4.10
N VAL A 138 4.84 -5.09 -3.69
CA VAL A 138 4.77 -3.86 -2.91
C VAL A 138 4.09 -4.11 -1.57
N ALA A 139 4.54 -3.44 -0.50
CA ALA A 139 3.91 -3.49 0.80
C ALA A 139 4.12 -2.17 1.56
N ALA A 140 3.09 -1.66 2.20
CA ALA A 140 3.15 -0.40 2.92
C ALA A 140 2.61 -0.54 4.35
N ASP A 141 3.36 -0.05 5.33
CA ASP A 141 2.96 -0.07 6.75
C ASP A 141 2.72 -1.49 7.31
N VAL A 142 3.49 -2.50 6.87
CA VAL A 142 3.28 -3.92 7.23
C VAL A 142 4.13 -4.41 8.39
N CYS A 143 5.09 -3.61 8.87
CA CYS A 143 6.00 -3.96 9.99
C CYS A 143 5.66 -3.16 11.25
N PHE A 144 4.39 -3.15 11.68
CA PHE A 144 3.97 -2.33 12.83
C PHE A 144 4.05 -3.03 14.19
N TRP A 145 4.30 -4.35 14.23
CA TRP A 145 4.53 -5.14 15.45
C TRP A 145 5.77 -6.01 15.30
N ASP A 146 6.42 -6.34 16.41
CA ASP A 146 7.63 -7.18 16.44
C ASP A 146 7.39 -8.58 15.84
N GLU A 147 6.20 -9.12 16.02
CA GLU A 147 5.79 -10.42 15.47
C GLU A 147 5.76 -10.42 13.93
N LEU A 148 5.69 -9.26 13.28
CA LEU A 148 5.65 -9.14 11.82
C LEU A 148 7.03 -9.07 11.17
N VAL A 149 8.09 -8.75 11.92
CA VAL A 149 9.48 -8.69 11.42
C VAL A 149 9.86 -9.99 10.70
N LYS A 150 9.66 -11.12 11.37
CA LYS A 150 10.01 -12.45 10.81
C LYS A 150 9.10 -12.89 9.65
N PRO A 151 7.76 -12.79 9.73
CA PRO A 151 6.86 -13.08 8.61
C PRO A 151 7.15 -12.28 7.35
N VAL A 152 7.34 -10.96 7.47
CA VAL A 152 7.63 -10.08 6.33
C VAL A 152 8.99 -10.40 5.73
N GLY A 153 10.04 -10.55 6.56
CA GLY A 153 11.36 -10.96 6.08
C GLY A 153 11.34 -12.29 5.33
N LYS A 154 10.63 -13.30 5.86
CA LYS A 154 10.47 -14.60 5.17
C LYS A 154 9.60 -14.52 3.90
N MET A 155 8.67 -13.59 3.81
CA MET A 155 7.92 -13.33 2.58
C MET A 155 8.87 -12.78 1.51
N ILE A 156 9.74 -11.84 1.86
CA ILE A 156 10.76 -11.29 0.97
C ILE A 156 11.70 -12.40 0.48
N ASP A 157 12.26 -13.23 1.41
CA ASP A 157 13.14 -14.35 1.05
C ASP A 157 12.47 -15.25 0.00
N ARG A 158 11.22 -15.66 0.24
CA ARG A 158 10.47 -16.53 -0.70
C ARG A 158 10.15 -15.85 -2.03
N ALA A 159 9.91 -14.54 -2.03
CA ALA A 159 9.61 -13.78 -3.24
C ALA A 159 10.85 -13.68 -4.13
N LEU A 160 12.02 -13.39 -3.57
CA LEU A 160 13.29 -13.38 -4.30
C LEU A 160 13.63 -14.77 -4.84
N ASP A 161 13.49 -15.81 -4.02
CA ASP A 161 13.67 -17.21 -4.45
C ASP A 161 12.67 -17.64 -5.55
N ALA A 162 11.52 -17.01 -5.62
CA ALA A 162 10.50 -17.26 -6.64
C ALA A 162 10.76 -16.52 -7.95
N GLY A 163 11.73 -15.58 -7.99
CA GLY A 163 12.06 -14.79 -9.16
C GLY A 163 11.30 -13.47 -9.29
N VAL A 164 10.67 -12.98 -8.20
CA VAL A 164 10.10 -11.62 -8.20
C VAL A 164 11.21 -10.62 -8.48
N SER A 165 11.08 -9.84 -9.54
CA SER A 165 12.16 -8.98 -10.05
C SER A 165 12.42 -7.75 -9.16
N GLN A 166 11.38 -7.20 -8.52
CA GLN A 166 11.53 -6.06 -7.64
C GLN A 166 10.61 -6.15 -6.43
N ILE A 167 11.14 -5.78 -5.27
CA ILE A 167 10.38 -5.69 -4.01
C ILE A 167 10.53 -4.29 -3.45
N ILE A 168 9.41 -3.65 -3.08
CA ILE A 168 9.41 -2.31 -2.48
C ILE A 168 8.54 -2.33 -1.24
N ILE A 169 9.15 -2.07 -0.08
CA ILE A 169 8.44 -1.98 1.20
C ILE A 169 8.60 -0.58 1.77
N ALA A 170 7.51 0.05 2.15
CA ALA A 170 7.49 1.39 2.74
C ALA A 170 7.03 1.39 4.19
N ASP A 171 7.67 2.19 5.01
CA ASP A 171 7.30 2.37 6.41
C ASP A 171 7.60 3.81 6.88
N PRO A 172 6.89 4.34 7.90
CA PRO A 172 7.23 5.63 8.52
C PRO A 172 8.47 5.56 9.43
N GLU A 173 9.36 4.58 9.23
CA GLU A 173 10.62 4.35 9.95
C GLU A 173 10.44 3.78 11.37
N ARG A 174 9.53 2.81 11.53
CA ARG A 174 9.42 2.08 12.79
C ARG A 174 10.68 1.24 13.06
N PRO A 175 11.08 1.05 14.32
CA PRO A 175 12.21 0.17 14.66
C PRO A 175 12.10 -1.25 14.07
N THR A 176 10.90 -1.82 14.09
CA THR A 176 10.57 -3.12 13.49
C THR A 176 10.84 -3.20 11.98
N PHE A 177 10.54 -2.11 11.26
CA PHE A 177 10.87 -2.01 9.83
C PHE A 177 12.38 -1.95 9.61
N HIS A 178 13.10 -1.15 10.38
CA HIS A 178 14.57 -1.06 10.27
C HIS A 178 15.22 -2.40 10.56
N GLU A 179 14.81 -3.09 11.62
CA GLU A 179 15.31 -4.44 11.94
C GLU A 179 15.10 -5.43 10.80
N MET A 180 13.91 -5.44 10.21
CA MET A 180 13.58 -6.28 9.05
C MET A 180 14.43 -5.90 7.83
N ALA A 181 14.54 -4.60 7.53
CA ALA A 181 15.27 -4.09 6.37
C ALA A 181 16.77 -4.38 6.46
N GLU A 182 17.40 -4.12 7.60
CA GLU A 182 18.83 -4.43 7.83
C GLU A 182 19.15 -5.90 7.64
N LYS A 183 18.34 -6.79 8.23
CA LYS A 183 18.48 -8.24 8.08
C LYS A 183 18.29 -8.68 6.63
N THR A 184 17.40 -8.03 5.90
CA THR A 184 17.13 -8.35 4.51
C THR A 184 18.26 -7.87 3.59
N ILE A 185 18.73 -6.63 3.76
CA ILE A 185 19.85 -6.06 3.01
C ILE A 185 21.13 -6.87 3.22
N ALA A 186 21.39 -7.31 4.45
CA ALA A 186 22.56 -8.15 4.75
C ALA A 186 22.57 -9.49 4.01
N ARG A 187 21.39 -10.04 3.67
CA ARG A 187 21.24 -11.34 2.98
C ARG A 187 21.15 -11.22 1.47
N HIS A 188 20.44 -10.21 0.98
CA HIS A 188 20.02 -10.13 -0.42
C HIS A 188 20.51 -8.86 -1.12
N GLY A 189 21.16 -7.96 -0.40
CA GLY A 189 21.41 -6.62 -0.92
C GLY A 189 20.14 -5.77 -0.94
N GLY A 190 20.21 -4.62 -1.62
CA GLY A 190 19.13 -3.66 -1.72
C GLY A 190 19.51 -2.33 -1.08
N GLU A 191 18.57 -1.40 -1.10
CA GLU A 191 18.78 -0.03 -0.64
C GLU A 191 17.69 0.41 0.35
N LEU A 192 18.09 1.15 1.37
CA LEU A 192 17.18 1.85 2.27
C LEU A 192 17.15 3.33 1.87
N ILE A 193 16.05 3.78 1.29
CA ILE A 193 15.93 5.13 0.71
C ILE A 193 15.03 5.98 1.61
N GLN A 194 15.60 7.07 2.14
CA GLN A 194 14.84 8.07 2.88
C GLN A 194 13.95 8.88 1.94
N CYS A 195 12.66 8.98 2.26
CA CYS A 195 11.66 9.60 1.40
C CYS A 195 10.85 10.67 2.12
N ARG A 196 10.64 11.78 1.42
CA ARG A 196 9.77 12.87 1.89
C ARG A 196 8.93 13.43 0.76
N ILE A 197 7.61 13.42 0.95
CA ILE A 197 6.64 14.07 0.07
C ILE A 197 6.13 15.32 0.76
N THR A 198 6.16 16.45 0.03
CA THR A 198 5.68 17.76 0.49
C THR A 198 4.48 18.21 -0.33
N GLY A 199 3.74 19.21 0.16
CA GLY A 199 2.58 19.79 -0.54
C GLY A 199 1.23 19.38 0.08
N LYS A 200 0.21 19.20 -0.76
CA LYS A 200 -1.17 18.88 -0.30
C LYS A 200 -1.29 17.51 0.36
N ILE A 201 -0.48 16.56 -0.07
CA ILE A 201 -0.30 15.25 0.56
C ILE A 201 1.12 15.23 1.11
N LYS A 202 1.24 14.88 2.39
CA LYS A 202 2.53 14.82 3.06
C LYS A 202 2.76 13.39 3.55
N ALA A 203 3.94 12.85 3.26
CA ALA A 203 4.40 11.58 3.79
C ALA A 203 5.91 11.66 4.04
N THR A 204 6.38 11.01 5.09
CA THR A 204 7.80 10.87 5.41
C THR A 204 8.01 9.45 5.89
N GLY A 205 9.13 8.85 5.56
CA GLY A 205 9.49 7.49 5.91
C GLY A 205 10.61 6.98 5.03
N ALA A 206 10.80 5.69 5.01
CA ALA A 206 11.80 5.03 4.19
C ALA A 206 11.20 3.94 3.30
N LEU A 207 11.89 3.64 2.21
CA LEU A 207 11.64 2.51 1.31
C LEU A 207 12.81 1.52 1.44
N LEU A 208 12.49 0.27 1.63
CA LEU A 208 13.39 -0.83 1.29
C LEU A 208 13.12 -1.20 -0.17
N VAL A 209 14.13 -1.08 -1.02
CA VAL A 209 14.06 -1.43 -2.45
C VAL A 209 15.06 -2.54 -2.72
N ILE A 210 14.59 -3.66 -3.27
CA ILE A 210 15.41 -4.80 -3.66
C ILE A 210 15.14 -5.10 -5.12
N ASN A 211 16.18 -5.15 -5.92
CA ASN A 211 16.15 -5.58 -7.31
C ASN A 211 16.79 -6.97 -7.38
N ASN A 212 16.05 -7.95 -7.89
CA ASN A 212 16.50 -9.33 -8.05
C ASN A 212 17.05 -9.47 -9.49
N HIS A 213 18.34 -9.67 -9.61
CA HIS A 213 19.06 -9.75 -10.89
C HIS A 213 19.30 -11.20 -11.30
#